data_5ad582655d844712442182466fdf6609
#
_entry.id   5ad582655d844712442182466fdf6609
#
_cell.length_a   1.000
_cell.length_b   1.000
_cell.length_c   1.000
_cell.angle_alpha   90.00
_cell.angle_beta   90.00
_cell.angle_gamma   90.00
#
_symmetry.space_group_name_H-M   'P 1'
#
loop_
_entity.id
_entity.type
_entity.pdbx_description
1 polymer ?
#
loop_
_entity_poly.entity_id
_entity_poly.type
_entity_poly.pdbx_seq_one_letter_code
_entity_poly.pdbx_strand_id
1 'polypeptide(L)'
;MTLTKYLGAIAIMFLCYLGFVWATGPASGLAVGEPTLSFTVMDVTGAYKGKRICYVCEFQDAPNILSFFQTTGDETAKLIVRLNELYQNNKDKDLKAVAVIVAGTDATPWLEDLQRTSAIEIPMVVLRKGPKDVAVRMYHLDPEVKNTFLVAVNRTVKANLTDIQPGSFEQVADAATRMLAGK
;
A
#
# COMPACT_ATOMS: atom_id res chain seq x y z
N MET A 1 -4.52 44.68 -43.90
CA MET A 1 -3.45 44.57 -42.88
C MET A 1 -3.99 44.35 -41.47
N THR A 2 -5.08 43.54 -41.27
CA THR A 2 -5.75 43.30 -39.99
C THR A 2 -5.91 41.81 -39.64
N LEU A 3 -5.65 40.91 -40.56
CA LEU A 3 -5.86 39.44 -40.33
C LEU A 3 -4.70 38.80 -39.54
N THR A 4 -3.48 39.34 -39.67
CA THR A 4 -2.26 38.78 -39.03
C THR A 4 -2.19 39.04 -37.52
N LYS A 5 -2.92 40.00 -36.99
CA LYS A 5 -2.92 40.36 -35.56
C LYS A 5 -3.80 39.39 -34.72
N TYR A 6 -4.80 38.74 -35.32
CA TYR A 6 -5.69 37.81 -34.60
C TYR A 6 -5.14 36.38 -34.55
N LEU A 7 -4.28 35.99 -35.51
CA LEU A 7 -3.64 34.68 -35.49
C LEU A 7 -2.66 34.51 -34.33
N GLY A 8 -1.96 35.57 -33.92
CA GLY A 8 -1.07 35.54 -32.77
C GLY A 8 -1.77 35.43 -31.43
N ALA A 9 -2.95 36.06 -31.28
CA ALA A 9 -3.73 36.00 -30.03
C ALA A 9 -4.37 34.63 -29.80
N ILE A 10 -4.81 33.95 -30.86
CA ILE A 10 -5.41 32.59 -30.78
C ILE A 10 -4.36 31.55 -30.46
N ALA A 11 -3.16 31.66 -30.97
CA ALA A 11 -2.04 30.75 -30.67
C ALA A 11 -1.61 30.82 -29.20
N ILE A 12 -1.60 32.01 -28.59
CA ILE A 12 -1.25 32.19 -27.16
C ILE A 12 -2.34 31.64 -26.25
N MET A 13 -3.60 31.76 -26.63
CA MET A 13 -4.72 31.22 -25.86
C MET A 13 -4.75 29.70 -25.85
N PHE A 14 -4.29 29.03 -26.93
CA PHE A 14 -4.23 27.56 -27.02
C PHE A 14 -3.04 26.98 -26.25
N LEU A 15 -1.94 27.71 -26.08
CA LEU A 15 -0.78 27.27 -25.28
C LEU A 15 -1.07 27.31 -23.76
N CYS A 16 -1.97 28.17 -23.29
CA CYS A 16 -2.36 28.20 -21.88
C CYS A 16 -3.30 27.05 -21.45
N TYR A 17 -3.94 26.36 -22.39
CA TYR A 17 -4.85 25.25 -22.09
C TYR A 17 -4.15 23.89 -21.89
N LEU A 18 -2.87 23.76 -22.25
CA LEU A 18 -2.09 22.51 -22.16
C LEU A 18 -1.32 22.35 -20.85
N GLY A 19 -1.47 23.23 -19.88
CA GLY A 19 -0.62 23.31 -18.68
C GLY A 19 -1.24 22.86 -17.36
N PHE A 20 -2.50 22.45 -17.28
CA PHE A 20 -3.11 22.04 -16.01
C PHE A 20 -3.38 20.54 -15.98
N VAL A 21 -2.30 19.76 -15.97
CA VAL A 21 -2.39 18.38 -15.46
C VAL A 21 -2.47 18.49 -13.94
N TRP A 22 -3.66 18.40 -13.40
CA TRP A 22 -3.83 18.18 -11.98
C TRP A 22 -3.18 16.84 -11.68
N ALA A 23 -2.06 16.86 -10.95
CA ALA A 23 -1.54 15.66 -10.33
C ALA A 23 -2.57 15.25 -9.28
N THR A 24 -3.57 14.45 -9.68
CA THR A 24 -4.43 13.79 -8.72
C THR A 24 -3.54 12.89 -7.90
N GLY A 25 -3.57 13.05 -6.58
CA GLY A 25 -2.89 12.14 -5.65
C GLY A 25 -3.34 10.69 -5.90
N PRO A 26 -2.71 9.71 -5.28
CA PRO A 26 -3.12 8.31 -5.42
C PRO A 26 -4.59 8.17 -5.03
N ALA A 27 -5.31 7.27 -5.69
CA ALA A 27 -6.72 7.00 -5.38
C ALA A 27 -6.91 6.51 -3.93
N SER A 28 -5.90 5.88 -3.35
CA SER A 28 -5.86 5.40 -1.97
C SER A 28 -4.41 5.33 -1.50
N GLY A 29 -4.19 5.57 -0.22
CA GLY A 29 -2.86 5.49 0.39
C GLY A 29 -2.06 6.79 0.33
N LEU A 30 -0.94 6.80 1.03
CA LEU A 30 0.01 7.91 1.05
C LEU A 30 0.69 8.10 -0.31
N ALA A 31 0.96 9.33 -0.69
CA ALA A 31 1.67 9.64 -1.93
C ALA A 31 3.17 9.26 -1.85
N VAL A 32 3.79 9.06 -3.01
CA VAL A 32 5.24 8.86 -3.10
C VAL A 32 5.95 10.09 -2.51
N GLY A 33 6.92 9.86 -1.62
CA GLY A 33 7.65 10.89 -0.89
C GLY A 33 7.05 11.23 0.48
N GLU A 34 5.81 10.84 0.78
CA GLU A 34 5.22 11.04 2.10
C GLU A 34 5.81 10.08 3.14
N PRO A 35 5.87 10.51 4.41
CA PRO A 35 6.33 9.65 5.49
C PRO A 35 5.26 8.62 5.87
N THR A 36 5.68 7.37 6.16
CA THR A 36 4.82 6.37 6.79
C THR A 36 4.55 6.75 8.25
N LEU A 37 3.29 6.67 8.65
CA LEU A 37 2.81 7.12 9.96
C LEU A 37 2.66 5.93 10.92
N SER A 38 3.00 6.15 12.19
CA SER A 38 2.81 5.12 13.22
C SER A 38 1.33 4.90 13.52
N PHE A 39 0.87 3.66 13.46
CA PHE A 39 -0.48 3.28 13.85
C PHE A 39 -0.49 1.92 14.55
N THR A 40 -1.55 1.66 15.31
CA THR A 40 -1.65 0.44 16.12
C THR A 40 -2.66 -0.52 15.51
N VAL A 41 -2.26 -1.76 15.37
CA VAL A 41 -3.07 -2.89 14.88
C VAL A 41 -3.24 -3.97 15.96
N MET A 42 -4.17 -4.89 15.76
CA MET A 42 -4.22 -6.15 16.50
C MET A 42 -3.50 -7.22 15.69
N ASP A 43 -2.45 -7.78 16.25
CA ASP A 43 -1.71 -8.87 15.63
C ASP A 43 -2.52 -10.18 15.74
N VAL A 44 -2.75 -10.83 14.58
CA VAL A 44 -3.48 -12.10 14.51
C VAL A 44 -2.52 -13.28 14.38
N THR A 45 -1.48 -13.17 13.58
CA THR A 45 -0.64 -14.32 13.19
C THR A 45 0.87 -14.08 13.37
N GLY A 46 1.27 -12.86 13.69
CA GLY A 46 2.69 -12.50 13.82
C GLY A 46 3.27 -12.82 15.20
N ALA A 47 4.46 -12.29 15.45
CA ALA A 47 5.20 -12.50 16.70
C ALA A 47 4.49 -11.95 17.95
N TYR A 48 3.54 -11.04 17.75
CA TYR A 48 2.79 -10.39 18.83
C TYR A 48 1.33 -10.86 18.87
N LYS A 49 1.04 -12.07 18.40
CA LYS A 49 -0.32 -12.63 18.32
C LYS A 49 -1.17 -12.32 19.55
N GLY A 50 -2.36 -11.76 19.31
CA GLY A 50 -3.31 -11.36 20.34
C GLY A 50 -2.97 -10.04 21.06
N LYS A 51 -1.90 -9.35 20.65
CA LYS A 51 -1.48 -8.06 21.24
C LYS A 51 -1.65 -6.91 20.25
N ARG A 52 -1.65 -5.71 20.80
CA ARG A 52 -1.60 -4.47 20.02
C ARG A 52 -0.16 -4.09 19.74
N ILE A 53 0.14 -3.79 18.48
CA ILE A 53 1.50 -3.49 18.00
C ILE A 53 1.48 -2.40 16.93
N CYS A 54 2.60 -1.69 16.74
CA CYS A 54 2.85 -0.78 15.65
C CYS A 54 3.95 -1.36 14.76
N TYR A 55 3.59 -2.02 13.65
CA TYR A 55 4.57 -2.61 12.74
C TYR A 55 5.45 -1.58 12.04
N VAL A 56 4.96 -0.36 11.76
CA VAL A 56 5.80 0.73 11.26
C VAL A 56 6.90 1.08 12.26
N CYS A 57 6.60 1.00 13.57
CA CYS A 57 7.59 1.23 14.63
C CYS A 57 8.60 0.09 14.71
N GLU A 58 8.14 -1.16 14.53
CA GLU A 58 9.02 -2.34 14.54
C GLU A 58 9.94 -2.39 13.32
N PHE A 59 9.43 -2.02 12.16
CA PHE A 59 10.21 -2.02 10.92
C PHE A 59 11.24 -0.89 10.85
N GLN A 60 11.03 0.19 11.60
CA GLN A 60 11.92 1.36 11.64
C GLN A 60 12.23 1.88 10.22
N ASP A 61 13.52 1.94 9.88
CA ASP A 61 13.98 2.44 8.58
C ASP A 61 14.18 1.32 7.54
N ALA A 62 13.91 0.06 7.92
CA ALA A 62 14.03 -1.08 7.01
C ALA A 62 13.10 -0.95 5.79
N PRO A 63 13.52 -1.49 4.62
CA PRO A 63 12.63 -1.63 3.48
C PRO A 63 11.42 -2.45 3.85
N ASN A 64 10.25 -1.95 3.52
CA ASN A 64 9.02 -2.62 3.91
C ASN A 64 7.89 -2.43 2.91
N ILE A 65 6.91 -3.34 2.99
CA ILE A 65 5.66 -3.26 2.26
C ILE A 65 4.52 -3.28 3.28
N LEU A 66 3.81 -2.15 3.37
CA LEU A 66 2.55 -2.04 4.11
C LEU A 66 1.42 -2.30 3.13
N SER A 67 0.70 -3.39 3.30
CA SER A 67 -0.43 -3.71 2.43
C SER A 67 -1.73 -3.63 3.21
N PHE A 68 -2.71 -2.90 2.66
CA PHE A 68 -4.04 -2.73 3.24
C PHE A 68 -5.07 -3.41 2.34
N PHE A 69 -5.94 -4.23 2.91
CA PHE A 69 -7.00 -4.94 2.21
C PHE A 69 -8.34 -4.58 2.83
N GLN A 70 -9.29 -4.12 2.02
CA GLN A 70 -10.61 -3.71 2.52
C GLN A 70 -11.42 -4.90 3.00
N THR A 71 -11.29 -6.06 2.33
CA THR A 71 -12.07 -7.26 2.61
C THR A 71 -11.21 -8.52 2.64
N THR A 72 -11.76 -9.59 3.19
CA THR A 72 -11.26 -10.96 3.09
C THR A 72 -11.74 -11.61 1.78
N GLY A 73 -11.27 -12.82 1.47
CA GLY A 73 -11.71 -13.63 0.33
C GLY A 73 -10.53 -14.13 -0.52
N ASP A 74 -10.85 -14.89 -1.57
CA ASP A 74 -9.86 -15.62 -2.37
C ASP A 74 -8.83 -14.71 -3.08
N GLU A 75 -9.25 -13.57 -3.59
CA GLU A 75 -8.33 -12.61 -4.21
C GLU A 75 -7.35 -12.05 -3.18
N THR A 76 -7.83 -11.64 -2.01
CA THR A 76 -7.01 -11.16 -0.88
C THR A 76 -6.04 -12.26 -0.41
N ALA A 77 -6.52 -13.51 -0.28
CA ALA A 77 -5.68 -14.64 0.10
C ALA A 77 -4.53 -14.84 -0.88
N LYS A 78 -4.81 -14.85 -2.19
CA LYS A 78 -3.79 -14.98 -3.24
C LYS A 78 -2.76 -13.85 -3.18
N LEU A 79 -3.20 -12.61 -2.96
CA LEU A 79 -2.29 -11.47 -2.84
C LEU A 79 -1.41 -11.55 -1.59
N ILE A 80 -1.94 -12.01 -0.46
CA ILE A 80 -1.17 -12.23 0.77
C ILE A 80 -0.13 -13.35 0.57
N VAL A 81 -0.49 -14.45 -0.11
CA VAL A 81 0.46 -15.52 -0.47
C VAL A 81 1.59 -14.97 -1.33
N ARG A 82 1.28 -14.21 -2.39
CA ARG A 82 2.29 -13.56 -3.25
C ARG A 82 3.18 -12.58 -2.48
N LEU A 83 2.60 -11.81 -1.56
CA LEU A 83 3.37 -10.91 -0.70
C LEU A 83 4.32 -11.68 0.22
N ASN A 84 3.87 -12.81 0.77
CA ASN A 84 4.71 -13.69 1.58
C ASN A 84 5.86 -14.30 0.77
N GLU A 85 5.61 -14.76 -0.47
CA GLU A 85 6.65 -15.23 -1.38
C GLU A 85 7.70 -14.14 -1.66
N LEU A 86 7.24 -12.91 -1.94
CA LEU A 86 8.13 -11.77 -2.16
C LEU A 86 8.98 -11.46 -0.92
N TYR A 87 8.40 -11.51 0.26
CA TYR A 87 9.10 -11.37 1.53
C TYR A 87 10.15 -12.49 1.71
N GLN A 88 9.78 -13.75 1.54
CA GLN A 88 10.68 -14.89 1.71
C GLN A 88 11.89 -14.81 0.78
N ASN A 89 11.70 -14.38 -0.47
CA ASN A 89 12.75 -14.25 -1.47
C ASN A 89 13.67 -13.03 -1.24
N ASN A 90 13.34 -12.13 -0.31
CA ASN A 90 14.13 -10.92 -0.05
C ASN A 90 14.37 -10.63 1.44
N LYS A 91 14.10 -11.59 2.33
CA LYS A 91 14.35 -11.41 3.77
C LYS A 91 15.83 -11.27 4.12
N ASP A 92 16.70 -11.84 3.30
CA ASP A 92 18.15 -11.65 3.36
C ASP A 92 18.59 -10.21 3.06
N LYS A 93 17.78 -9.44 2.34
CA LYS A 93 17.95 -8.00 2.09
C LYS A 93 17.23 -7.13 3.11
N ASP A 94 16.79 -7.71 4.22
CA ASP A 94 16.05 -7.07 5.31
C ASP A 94 14.68 -6.53 4.90
N LEU A 95 14.06 -7.05 3.82
CA LEU A 95 12.70 -6.70 3.46
C LEU A 95 11.73 -7.13 4.57
N LYS A 96 10.86 -6.23 4.99
CA LYS A 96 9.75 -6.50 5.90
C LYS A 96 8.42 -6.39 5.13
N ALA A 97 7.39 -7.08 5.61
CA ALA A 97 6.05 -6.95 5.04
C ALA A 97 4.99 -7.17 6.13
N VAL A 98 3.83 -6.56 5.97
CA VAL A 98 2.66 -6.78 6.83
C VAL A 98 1.38 -6.68 6.00
N ALA A 99 0.45 -7.60 6.24
CA ALA A 99 -0.89 -7.57 5.66
C ALA A 99 -1.91 -7.06 6.68
N VAL A 100 -2.51 -5.89 6.42
CA VAL A 100 -3.49 -5.22 7.28
C VAL A 100 -4.88 -5.39 6.69
N ILE A 101 -5.79 -6.05 7.41
CA ILE A 101 -7.20 -6.15 7.01
C ILE A 101 -7.99 -5.00 7.64
N VAL A 102 -8.57 -4.17 6.79
CA VAL A 102 -9.36 -3.01 7.19
C VAL A 102 -10.74 -3.41 7.72
N ALA A 103 -11.31 -4.53 7.26
CA ALA A 103 -12.62 -5.02 7.70
C ALA A 103 -12.77 -5.20 9.24
N GLY A 104 -11.67 -5.30 9.97
CA GLY A 104 -11.67 -5.34 11.42
C GLY A 104 -11.54 -6.73 12.00
N THR A 105 -11.90 -6.87 13.30
CA THR A 105 -11.67 -8.08 14.10
C THR A 105 -12.43 -9.30 13.61
N ASP A 106 -13.53 -9.13 12.87
CA ASP A 106 -14.31 -10.23 12.30
C ASP A 106 -13.53 -11.06 11.27
N ALA A 107 -12.43 -10.48 10.73
CA ALA A 107 -11.52 -11.19 9.84
C ALA A 107 -10.55 -12.16 10.56
N THR A 108 -10.47 -12.14 11.89
CA THR A 108 -9.50 -12.93 12.66
C THR A 108 -9.57 -14.44 12.36
N PRO A 109 -10.75 -15.10 12.36
CA PRO A 109 -10.81 -16.54 12.07
C PRO A 109 -10.33 -16.88 10.65
N TRP A 110 -10.63 -16.02 9.68
CA TRP A 110 -10.18 -16.21 8.30
C TRP A 110 -8.66 -16.08 8.17
N LEU A 111 -8.03 -15.12 8.87
CA LEU A 111 -6.57 -14.96 8.87
C LEU A 111 -5.86 -16.14 9.54
N GLU A 112 -6.41 -16.68 10.63
CA GLU A 112 -5.86 -17.85 11.30
C GLU A 112 -5.95 -19.10 10.42
N ASP A 113 -7.05 -19.26 9.68
CA ASP A 113 -7.21 -20.34 8.72
C ASP A 113 -6.23 -20.20 7.55
N LEU A 114 -6.08 -19.01 6.98
CA LEU A 114 -5.14 -18.73 5.91
C LEU A 114 -3.69 -19.03 6.35
N GLN A 115 -3.28 -18.63 7.56
CA GLN A 115 -1.95 -18.95 8.08
C GLN A 115 -1.73 -20.45 8.15
N ARG A 116 -2.73 -21.20 8.67
CA ARG A 116 -2.64 -22.65 8.84
C ARG A 116 -2.55 -23.39 7.52
N THR A 117 -3.24 -22.92 6.48
CA THR A 117 -3.34 -23.59 5.17
C THR A 117 -2.24 -23.20 4.19
N SER A 118 -1.62 -22.02 4.34
CA SER A 118 -0.72 -21.43 3.33
C SER A 118 0.67 -21.09 3.86
N ALA A 119 1.04 -21.53 5.07
CA ALA A 119 2.36 -21.31 5.68
C ALA A 119 2.88 -19.84 5.59
N ILE A 120 2.00 -18.86 5.88
CA ILE A 120 2.33 -17.43 5.83
C ILE A 120 3.26 -17.08 6.99
N GLU A 121 4.41 -16.47 6.68
CA GLU A 121 5.41 -16.00 7.67
C GLU A 121 5.21 -14.51 8.01
N ILE A 122 4.73 -13.71 7.06
CA ILE A 122 4.49 -12.28 7.33
C ILE A 122 3.35 -12.11 8.34
N PRO A 123 3.40 -11.11 9.23
CA PRO A 123 2.30 -10.81 10.12
C PRO A 123 1.04 -10.41 9.33
N MET A 124 -0.07 -11.03 9.67
CA MET A 124 -1.41 -10.64 9.24
C MET A 124 -2.14 -10.04 10.43
N VAL A 125 -2.67 -8.84 10.24
CA VAL A 125 -3.19 -8.01 11.34
C VAL A 125 -4.52 -7.39 10.96
N VAL A 126 -5.27 -6.90 11.95
CA VAL A 126 -6.55 -6.23 11.73
C VAL A 126 -6.58 -4.84 12.36
N LEU A 127 -7.29 -3.90 11.73
CA LEU A 127 -7.66 -2.64 12.35
C LEU A 127 -8.81 -2.88 13.34
N ARG A 128 -8.59 -2.58 14.63
CA ARG A 128 -9.58 -2.88 15.67
C ARG A 128 -10.96 -2.28 15.47
N LYS A 129 -11.01 -1.07 14.92
CA LYS A 129 -12.25 -0.34 14.66
C LYS A 129 -12.73 -0.50 13.21
N GLY A 130 -12.10 -1.44 12.47
CA GLY A 130 -12.43 -1.66 11.07
C GLY A 130 -12.29 -0.39 10.23
N PRO A 131 -13.20 -0.11 9.30
CA PRO A 131 -13.17 1.09 8.46
C PRO A 131 -13.25 2.42 9.22
N LYS A 132 -13.65 2.39 10.50
CA LYS A 132 -13.71 3.58 11.38
C LYS A 132 -12.41 3.82 12.14
N ASP A 133 -11.39 2.99 11.94
CA ASP A 133 -10.11 3.17 12.59
C ASP A 133 -9.42 4.45 12.11
N VAL A 134 -8.70 5.11 13.02
CA VAL A 134 -7.98 6.34 12.69
C VAL A 134 -6.93 6.13 11.59
N ALA A 135 -6.35 4.93 11.50
CA ALA A 135 -5.38 4.56 10.48
C ALA A 135 -5.95 4.71 9.05
N VAL A 136 -7.25 4.46 8.83
CA VAL A 136 -7.90 4.65 7.53
C VAL A 136 -7.77 6.10 7.05
N ARG A 137 -8.03 7.06 7.93
CA ARG A 137 -7.89 8.49 7.61
C ARG A 137 -6.42 8.93 7.51
N MET A 138 -5.57 8.44 8.41
CA MET A 138 -4.15 8.80 8.45
C MET A 138 -3.41 8.34 7.19
N TYR A 139 -3.80 7.20 6.64
CA TYR A 139 -3.24 6.63 5.42
C TYR A 139 -4.05 6.96 4.17
N HIS A 140 -5.07 7.80 4.26
CA HIS A 140 -5.95 8.19 3.14
C HIS A 140 -6.51 6.98 2.37
N LEU A 141 -6.89 5.91 3.11
CA LEU A 141 -7.42 4.70 2.48
C LEU A 141 -8.84 4.95 1.97
N ASP A 142 -9.03 4.77 0.68
CA ASP A 142 -10.35 4.86 0.04
C ASP A 142 -11.09 3.52 0.19
N PRO A 143 -12.33 3.50 0.69
CA PRO A 143 -13.12 2.28 0.85
C PRO A 143 -13.49 1.61 -0.48
N GLU A 144 -13.51 2.33 -1.59
CA GLU A 144 -13.80 1.79 -2.92
C GLU A 144 -12.59 1.07 -3.55
N VAL A 145 -11.37 1.30 -3.04
CA VAL A 145 -10.14 0.68 -3.50
C VAL A 145 -9.90 -0.62 -2.74
N LYS A 146 -9.95 -1.76 -3.42
CA LYS A 146 -9.89 -3.10 -2.81
C LYS A 146 -8.63 -3.36 -2.00
N ASN A 147 -7.50 -2.87 -2.50
CA ASN A 147 -6.21 -3.02 -1.82
C ASN A 147 -5.25 -1.87 -2.16
N THR A 148 -4.36 -1.57 -1.20
CA THR A 148 -3.32 -0.53 -1.33
C THR A 148 -2.00 -1.11 -0.85
N PHE A 149 -0.98 -1.09 -1.69
CA PHE A 149 0.38 -1.51 -1.37
C PHE A 149 1.29 -0.29 -1.32
N LEU A 150 1.87 0.00 -0.16
CA LEU A 150 2.87 1.04 0.03
C LEU A 150 4.24 0.38 0.19
N VAL A 151 5.10 0.60 -0.79
CA VAL A 151 6.51 0.18 -0.74
C VAL A 151 7.31 1.33 -0.16
N ALA A 152 8.00 1.12 0.97
CA ALA A 152 8.66 2.19 1.72
C ALA A 152 10.04 1.77 2.23
N VAL A 153 10.93 2.74 2.38
CA VAL A 153 12.23 2.62 3.05
C VAL A 153 12.58 3.95 3.71
N ASN A 154 13.30 3.90 4.83
CA ASN A 154 13.61 5.08 5.63
C ASN A 154 12.33 5.86 5.97
N ARG A 155 11.26 5.13 6.33
CA ARG A 155 9.92 5.68 6.63
C ARG A 155 9.33 6.57 5.54
N THR A 156 9.74 6.40 4.29
CA THR A 156 9.27 7.20 3.16
C THR A 156 8.71 6.30 2.08
N VAL A 157 7.51 6.58 1.60
CA VAL A 157 6.85 5.87 0.50
C VAL A 157 7.65 6.06 -0.80
N LYS A 158 8.02 4.97 -1.44
CA LYS A 158 8.73 4.91 -2.73
C LYS A 158 7.82 4.50 -3.88
N ALA A 159 6.78 3.74 -3.58
CA ALA A 159 5.72 3.43 -4.53
C ALA A 159 4.39 3.24 -3.78
N ASN A 160 3.31 3.63 -4.43
CA ASN A 160 1.94 3.37 -4.03
C ASN A 160 1.22 2.70 -5.20
N LEU A 161 0.68 1.50 -4.97
CA LEU A 161 -0.03 0.71 -5.96
C LEU A 161 -1.39 0.30 -5.38
N THR A 162 -2.43 0.49 -6.16
CA THR A 162 -3.82 0.24 -5.75
C THR A 162 -4.52 -0.73 -6.68
N ASP A 163 -5.54 -1.41 -6.20
CA ASP A 163 -6.38 -2.36 -6.96
C ASP A 163 -5.59 -3.44 -7.71
N ILE A 164 -4.48 -3.88 -7.10
CA ILE A 164 -3.64 -4.95 -7.66
C ILE A 164 -4.44 -6.26 -7.69
N GLN A 165 -4.43 -6.89 -8.85
CA GLN A 165 -4.98 -8.24 -9.02
C GLN A 165 -3.88 -9.29 -8.82
N PRO A 166 -4.21 -10.53 -8.43
CA PRO A 166 -3.19 -11.59 -8.26
C PRO A 166 -2.32 -11.81 -9.51
N GLY A 167 -2.90 -11.66 -10.72
CA GLY A 167 -2.18 -11.78 -11.99
C GLY A 167 -1.27 -10.60 -12.33
N SER A 168 -1.39 -9.47 -11.65
CA SER A 168 -0.56 -8.26 -11.86
C SER A 168 0.33 -7.93 -10.66
N PHE A 169 0.52 -8.88 -9.74
CA PHE A 169 1.33 -8.70 -8.53
C PHE A 169 2.81 -8.35 -8.83
N GLU A 170 3.29 -8.67 -10.03
CA GLU A 170 4.64 -8.30 -10.49
C GLU A 170 4.90 -6.80 -10.38
N GLN A 171 3.87 -5.95 -10.47
CA GLN A 171 4.01 -4.50 -10.26
C GLN A 171 4.52 -4.18 -8.84
N VAL A 172 4.05 -4.92 -7.82
CA VAL A 172 4.51 -4.78 -6.43
C VAL A 172 5.93 -5.32 -6.29
N ALA A 173 6.22 -6.47 -6.89
CA ALA A 173 7.54 -7.09 -6.88
C ALA A 173 8.60 -6.20 -7.54
N ASP A 174 8.28 -5.60 -8.68
CA ASP A 174 9.15 -4.66 -9.38
C ASP A 174 9.41 -3.38 -8.56
N ALA A 175 8.37 -2.84 -7.91
CA ALA A 175 8.52 -1.68 -7.05
C ALA A 175 9.44 -1.99 -5.85
N ALA A 176 9.26 -3.15 -5.22
CA ALA A 176 10.11 -3.61 -4.14
C ALA A 176 11.56 -3.83 -4.61
N THR A 177 11.76 -4.42 -5.78
CA THR A 177 13.09 -4.65 -6.36
C THR A 177 13.82 -3.34 -6.62
N ARG A 178 13.15 -2.35 -7.22
CA ARG A 178 13.72 -1.00 -7.44
C ARG A 178 14.09 -0.32 -6.12
N MET A 179 13.24 -0.42 -5.10
CA MET A 179 13.53 0.13 -3.77
C MET A 179 14.77 -0.53 -3.15
N LEU A 180 14.89 -1.86 -3.23
CA LEU A 180 16.03 -2.61 -2.67
C LEU A 180 17.33 -2.33 -3.42
N ALA A 181 17.29 -2.05 -4.71
CA ALA A 181 18.47 -1.70 -5.52
C ALA A 181 18.97 -0.27 -5.29
N GLY A 182 18.12 0.63 -4.81
CA GLY A 182 18.45 2.04 -4.57
C GLY A 182 18.89 2.37 -3.14
N LYS A 183 19.24 1.35 -2.35
CA LYS A 183 19.76 1.47 -0.97
C LYS A 183 21.20 1.95 -0.93
#